data_50fee3e87221b704699bce1aef323960
#
_entry.id   50fee3e87221b704699bce1aef323960
#
_cell.length_a   1.000
_cell.length_b   1.000
_cell.length_c   1.000
_cell.angle_alpha   90.00
_cell.angle_beta   90.00
_cell.angle_gamma   90.00
#
_symmetry.space_group_name_H-M   'P 1'
#
loop_
_entity.id
_entity.type
_entity.pdbx_description
1 polymer ?
#
loop_
_entity_poly.entity_id
_entity_poly.type
_entity_poly.pdbx_seq_one_letter_code
_entity_poly.pdbx_strand_id
1 'polypeptide(L)'
;MQNALITGISQPERWYARLGLKFTAQQKRTILSHRKHFGPLRVQKMLWPEKTGVCHSIIVHPPAGIAGGDHLTFDVEVQEQAHALVTTPGAGKWYKTNGKQAFQHTYLQVQDQATLEWLPQEVMLFNGANAYSETHIHLAQSASFIGWDMLVLGRQARQESFETGQYHNQLRLWRADKLLVADTLQFQGNDRWLNSCLGMNRQAVLGNLWAVAPEQFRANVILEEQIELIRELMMRMKVPVTLTLLNDVVSARYLGQDTRQCHDAFAAIRARLRRYWFDLDEEFPRIWRT
;
A
#
# COMPACT_ATOMS: atom_id res chain seq x y z
N MET A 1 3.30 -44.77 -39.97
CA MET A 1 3.47 -43.32 -40.13
C MET A 1 2.21 -42.64 -39.71
N GLN A 2 2.12 -42.18 -38.52
CA GLN A 2 1.05 -41.29 -38.08
C GLN A 2 1.66 -40.35 -37.04
N ASN A 3 1.94 -39.10 -37.48
CA ASN A 3 2.27 -37.98 -36.61
C ASN A 3 1.07 -37.64 -35.78
N ALA A 4 1.08 -37.96 -34.50
CA ALA A 4 0.15 -37.40 -33.53
C ALA A 4 0.56 -35.97 -33.23
N LEU A 5 -0.22 -35.02 -33.76
CA LEU A 5 -0.23 -33.63 -33.38
C LEU A 5 -0.39 -33.48 -31.87
N ILE A 6 0.60 -32.92 -31.22
CA ILE A 6 0.48 -32.46 -29.84
C ILE A 6 -0.47 -31.27 -29.85
N THR A 7 -1.74 -31.54 -29.63
CA THR A 7 -2.77 -30.54 -29.46
C THR A 7 -2.59 -29.86 -28.10
N GLY A 8 -2.32 -28.56 -28.20
CA GLY A 8 -2.68 -27.51 -27.28
C GLY A 8 -2.69 -27.79 -25.79
N ILE A 9 -1.58 -27.52 -25.10
CA ILE A 9 -1.64 -27.13 -23.70
C ILE A 9 -2.38 -25.79 -23.69
N SER A 10 -3.69 -25.78 -23.40
CA SER A 10 -4.41 -24.55 -23.10
C SER A 10 -3.72 -23.91 -21.89
N GLN A 11 -3.02 -22.81 -22.11
CA GLN A 11 -2.53 -22.01 -20.99
C GLN A 11 -3.75 -21.66 -20.11
N PRO A 12 -3.63 -21.76 -18.78
CA PRO A 12 -4.72 -21.37 -17.90
C PRO A 12 -5.11 -19.93 -18.25
N GLU A 13 -6.38 -19.68 -18.50
CA GLU A 13 -6.92 -18.37 -18.92
C GLU A 13 -6.64 -17.26 -17.88
N ARG A 14 -6.19 -17.61 -16.68
CA ARG A 14 -5.92 -16.71 -15.56
C ARG A 14 -4.68 -17.17 -14.79
N TRP A 15 -3.79 -16.25 -14.50
CA TRP A 15 -2.62 -16.51 -13.69
C TRP A 15 -2.84 -16.06 -12.25
N TYR A 16 -2.85 -17.02 -11.34
CA TYR A 16 -3.06 -16.77 -9.92
C TYR A 16 -1.73 -16.72 -9.17
N ALA A 17 -1.60 -15.73 -8.31
CA ALA A 17 -0.51 -15.63 -7.35
C ALA A 17 -1.06 -15.30 -5.96
N ARG A 18 -0.60 -15.97 -4.92
CA ARG A 18 -1.00 -15.71 -3.54
C ARG A 18 0.21 -15.72 -2.62
N LEU A 19 0.24 -14.80 -1.68
CA LEU A 19 1.24 -14.74 -0.62
C LEU A 19 0.54 -14.53 0.72
N GLY A 20 0.69 -15.52 1.62
CA GLY A 20 0.23 -15.45 3.01
C GLY A 20 1.43 -15.31 3.95
N LEU A 21 1.38 -14.31 4.83
CA LEU A 21 2.41 -13.98 5.82
C LEU A 21 1.75 -13.88 7.20
N LYS A 22 2.36 -14.48 8.23
CA LYS A 22 1.93 -14.36 9.61
C LYS A 22 3.11 -13.97 10.50
N PHE A 23 2.96 -12.85 11.19
CA PHE A 23 3.96 -12.30 12.10
C PHE A 23 3.53 -12.54 13.55
N THR A 24 4.48 -12.96 14.39
CA THR A 24 4.25 -13.19 15.83
C THR A 24 5.34 -12.56 16.66
N ALA A 25 4.98 -12.02 17.81
CA ALA A 25 5.96 -11.59 18.81
C ALA A 25 6.65 -12.81 19.43
N GLN A 26 7.97 -12.78 19.47
CA GLN A 26 8.78 -13.81 20.11
C GLN A 26 9.89 -13.15 20.94
N GLN A 27 9.79 -13.24 22.27
CA GLN A 27 10.71 -12.56 23.18
C GLN A 27 10.77 -11.03 22.90
N LYS A 28 11.92 -10.51 22.41
CA LYS A 28 12.17 -9.09 22.18
C LYS A 28 12.00 -8.63 20.74
N ARG A 29 11.45 -9.49 19.84
CA ARG A 29 11.30 -9.16 18.43
C ARG A 29 10.10 -9.82 17.80
N THR A 30 9.62 -9.25 16.70
CA THR A 30 8.66 -9.88 15.81
C THR A 30 9.37 -10.79 14.82
N ILE A 31 8.80 -11.97 14.57
CA ILE A 31 9.28 -12.92 13.55
C ILE A 31 8.18 -13.23 12.54
N LEU A 32 8.56 -13.62 11.33
CA LEU A 32 7.65 -14.27 10.38
C LEU A 32 7.51 -15.75 10.77
N SER A 33 6.43 -16.07 11.47
CA SER A 33 6.18 -17.42 11.98
C SER A 33 5.58 -18.36 10.93
N HIS A 34 4.87 -17.83 9.94
CA HIS A 34 4.31 -18.61 8.84
C HIS A 34 4.42 -17.86 7.52
N ARG A 35 4.76 -18.59 6.46
CA ARG A 35 4.83 -18.11 5.09
C ARG A 35 4.28 -19.18 4.15
N LYS A 36 3.30 -18.81 3.35
CA LYS A 36 2.75 -19.63 2.27
C LYS A 36 2.66 -18.84 0.99
N HIS A 37 3.07 -19.40 -0.12
CA HIS A 37 2.94 -18.73 -1.41
C HIS A 37 2.50 -19.72 -2.49
N PHE A 38 1.84 -19.17 -3.49
CA PHE A 38 1.50 -19.82 -4.75
C PHE A 38 1.82 -18.85 -5.91
N GLY A 39 2.32 -19.36 -7.02
CA GLY A 39 2.72 -18.54 -8.15
C GLY A 39 4.01 -17.74 -7.87
N PRO A 40 4.20 -16.57 -8.52
CA PRO A 40 5.46 -15.83 -8.50
C PRO A 40 5.67 -14.96 -7.25
N LEU A 41 4.63 -14.69 -6.46
CA LEU A 41 4.78 -13.85 -5.26
C LEU A 41 5.75 -14.48 -4.24
N ARG A 42 6.66 -13.68 -3.73
CA ARG A 42 7.68 -14.07 -2.76
C ARG A 42 7.85 -13.02 -1.67
N VAL A 43 8.45 -13.43 -0.55
CA VAL A 43 8.99 -12.53 0.46
C VAL A 43 10.48 -12.83 0.64
N GLN A 44 11.29 -11.79 0.76
CA GLN A 44 12.72 -11.90 1.02
C GLN A 44 12.99 -12.35 2.46
N LYS A 45 14.27 -12.56 2.80
CA LYS A 45 14.70 -12.81 4.17
C LYS A 45 14.29 -11.64 5.08
N MET A 46 13.75 -11.95 6.25
CA MET A 46 13.39 -10.94 7.24
C MET A 46 14.61 -10.18 7.75
N LEU A 47 14.42 -8.90 7.98
CA LEU A 47 15.45 -8.00 8.48
C LEU A 47 14.98 -7.35 9.77
N TRP A 48 15.93 -7.07 10.66
CA TRP A 48 15.72 -6.33 11.92
C TRP A 48 16.74 -5.18 11.99
N PRO A 49 16.61 -4.14 11.14
CA PRO A 49 17.55 -3.03 11.13
C PRO A 49 17.47 -2.18 12.39
N GLU A 50 16.33 -2.21 13.04
CA GLU A 50 16.04 -1.47 14.25
C GLU A 50 16.35 -2.32 15.49
N LYS A 51 16.93 -1.70 16.52
CA LYS A 51 17.21 -2.36 17.81
C LYS A 51 15.95 -2.74 18.60
N THR A 52 14.82 -2.23 18.19
CA THR A 52 13.49 -2.39 18.81
C THR A 52 12.78 -3.69 18.48
N GLY A 53 13.32 -4.49 17.54
CA GLY A 53 12.77 -5.79 17.19
C GLY A 53 11.63 -5.75 16.17
N VAL A 54 11.38 -4.61 15.54
CA VAL A 54 10.44 -4.50 14.41
C VAL A 54 10.92 -5.37 13.25
N CYS A 55 10.02 -6.21 12.71
CA CYS A 55 10.35 -7.12 11.61
C CYS A 55 10.08 -6.44 10.27
N HIS A 56 11.11 -6.20 9.48
CA HIS A 56 10.99 -5.69 8.12
C HIS A 56 10.90 -6.83 7.11
N SER A 57 9.87 -6.79 6.28
CA SER A 57 9.58 -7.78 5.24
C SER A 57 9.47 -7.10 3.88
N ILE A 58 10.15 -7.64 2.88
CA ILE A 58 10.13 -7.12 1.52
C ILE A 58 9.41 -8.12 0.63
N ILE A 59 8.24 -7.74 0.10
CA ILE A 59 7.49 -8.54 -0.86
C ILE A 59 8.04 -8.30 -2.26
N VAL A 60 8.25 -9.38 -3.01
CA VAL A 60 8.76 -9.34 -4.37
C VAL A 60 7.78 -10.04 -5.31
N HIS A 61 7.49 -9.39 -6.44
CA HIS A 61 6.77 -9.96 -7.57
C HIS A 61 7.72 -10.01 -8.78
N PRO A 62 8.45 -11.13 -9.00
CA PRO A 62 9.47 -11.22 -10.03
C PRO A 62 9.05 -10.83 -11.45
N PRO A 63 7.79 -11.06 -11.91
CA PRO A 63 7.32 -10.56 -13.20
C PRO A 63 7.31 -9.04 -13.34
N ALA A 64 7.55 -8.31 -12.25
CA ALA A 64 7.65 -6.86 -12.17
C ALA A 64 6.36 -6.08 -12.56
N GLY A 65 5.26 -6.75 -12.87
CA GLY A 65 3.98 -6.11 -13.17
C GLY A 65 2.85 -7.13 -13.34
N ILE A 66 1.63 -6.62 -13.42
CA ILE A 66 0.38 -7.35 -13.48
C ILE A 66 -0.18 -7.21 -14.90
N ALA A 67 -0.40 -8.32 -15.58
CA ALA A 67 -0.93 -8.36 -16.93
C ALA A 67 -2.44 -8.70 -16.93
N GLY A 68 -3.10 -8.47 -18.06
CA GLY A 68 -4.53 -8.77 -18.19
C GLY A 68 -4.85 -10.24 -17.93
N GLY A 69 -5.75 -10.51 -17.00
CA GLY A 69 -6.12 -11.84 -16.52
C GLY A 69 -5.39 -12.30 -15.25
N ASP A 70 -4.36 -11.59 -14.80
CA ASP A 70 -3.65 -11.94 -13.55
C ASP A 70 -4.51 -11.65 -12.32
N HIS A 71 -4.37 -12.51 -11.31
CA HIS A 71 -4.99 -12.37 -9.99
C HIS A 71 -3.92 -12.50 -8.90
N LEU A 72 -3.64 -11.43 -8.20
CA LEU A 72 -2.72 -11.41 -7.08
C LEU A 72 -3.49 -11.29 -5.76
N THR A 73 -3.13 -12.08 -4.76
CA THR A 73 -3.69 -12.01 -3.42
C THR A 73 -2.58 -11.93 -2.38
N PHE A 74 -2.71 -10.95 -1.49
CA PHE A 74 -1.85 -10.77 -0.31
C PHE A 74 -2.70 -10.97 0.94
N ASP A 75 -2.28 -11.89 1.81
CA ASP A 75 -2.87 -12.12 3.13
C ASP A 75 -1.79 -11.87 4.18
N VAL A 76 -1.97 -10.87 5.02
CA VAL A 76 -1.00 -10.51 6.06
C VAL A 76 -1.69 -10.48 7.41
N GLU A 77 -1.19 -11.31 8.33
CA GLU A 77 -1.66 -11.37 9.71
C GLU A 77 -0.55 -10.92 10.65
N VAL A 78 -0.83 -9.97 11.52
CA VAL A 78 0.06 -9.54 12.59
C VAL A 78 -0.60 -9.92 13.92
N GLN A 79 -0.01 -10.89 14.61
CA GLN A 79 -0.53 -11.41 15.86
C GLN A 79 -0.26 -10.46 17.02
N GLU A 80 -0.89 -10.72 18.15
CA GLU A 80 -0.81 -9.90 19.36
C GLU A 80 0.62 -9.48 19.68
N GLN A 81 0.80 -8.20 20.05
CA GLN A 81 2.07 -7.58 20.46
C GLN A 81 3.17 -7.59 19.38
N ALA A 82 2.90 -8.06 18.16
CA ALA A 82 3.86 -8.03 17.08
C ALA A 82 3.89 -6.67 16.38
N HIS A 83 5.07 -6.26 15.91
CA HIS A 83 5.23 -5.07 15.07
C HIS A 83 5.94 -5.46 13.77
N ALA A 84 5.22 -5.42 12.67
CA ALA A 84 5.72 -5.76 11.34
C ALA A 84 5.68 -4.55 10.41
N LEU A 85 6.74 -4.38 9.62
CA LEU A 85 6.80 -3.47 8.49
C LEU A 85 6.89 -4.30 7.21
N VAL A 86 5.97 -4.05 6.29
CA VAL A 86 5.91 -4.74 4.99
C VAL A 86 6.01 -3.71 3.87
N THR A 87 6.94 -3.92 2.95
CA THR A 87 7.19 -3.02 1.81
C THR A 87 7.52 -3.80 0.55
N THR A 88 7.67 -3.10 -0.58
CA THR A 88 8.13 -3.64 -1.87
C THR A 88 9.44 -2.98 -2.29
N PRO A 89 10.28 -3.63 -3.14
CA PRO A 89 11.57 -3.08 -3.55
C PRO A 89 11.46 -1.98 -4.61
N GLY A 90 10.32 -1.85 -5.26
CA GLY A 90 10.10 -0.87 -6.32
C GLY A 90 8.65 -0.83 -6.75
N ALA A 91 8.34 0.01 -7.72
CA ALA A 91 7.01 0.26 -8.23
C ALA A 91 6.29 -1.02 -8.70
N GLY A 92 5.04 -1.20 -8.26
CA GLY A 92 4.09 -2.09 -8.88
C GLY A 92 3.66 -1.54 -10.24
N LYS A 93 3.47 -2.40 -11.25
CA LYS A 93 3.08 -1.97 -12.59
C LYS A 93 1.85 -2.71 -13.04
N TRP A 94 0.87 -1.98 -13.55
CA TRP A 94 -0.26 -2.55 -14.25
C TRP A 94 -0.05 -2.34 -15.74
N TYR A 95 0.21 -3.44 -16.44
CA TYR A 95 0.49 -3.36 -17.87
C TYR A 95 -0.75 -3.12 -18.71
N LYS A 96 -0.56 -2.59 -19.91
CA LYS A 96 -1.61 -2.54 -20.94
C LYS A 96 -2.22 -3.92 -21.11
N THR A 97 -3.54 -3.99 -21.12
CA THR A 97 -4.30 -5.23 -21.31
C THR A 97 -5.01 -5.23 -22.65
N ASN A 98 -5.29 -6.41 -23.18
CA ASN A 98 -6.11 -6.58 -24.38
C ASN A 98 -7.59 -6.80 -23.99
N GLY A 99 -8.12 -5.90 -23.13
CA GLY A 99 -9.49 -5.97 -22.63
C GLY A 99 -9.71 -6.88 -21.42
N LYS A 100 -8.76 -7.75 -21.07
CA LYS A 100 -8.85 -8.59 -19.87
C LYS A 100 -8.55 -7.75 -18.62
N GLN A 101 -9.43 -7.85 -17.62
CA GLN A 101 -9.18 -7.22 -16.32
C GLN A 101 -8.13 -7.99 -15.53
N ALA A 102 -7.31 -7.27 -14.80
CA ALA A 102 -6.35 -7.82 -13.84
C ALA A 102 -6.76 -7.43 -12.41
N PHE A 103 -6.44 -8.26 -11.42
CA PHE A 103 -6.94 -8.12 -10.07
C PHE A 103 -5.83 -8.19 -9.03
N GLN A 104 -5.94 -7.35 -8.01
CA GLN A 104 -5.14 -7.44 -6.79
C GLN A 104 -6.05 -7.34 -5.57
N HIS A 105 -5.98 -8.33 -4.69
CA HIS A 105 -6.69 -8.32 -3.41
C HIS A 105 -5.67 -8.32 -2.27
N THR A 106 -5.86 -7.45 -1.30
CA THR A 106 -4.99 -7.31 -0.14
C THR A 106 -5.84 -7.40 1.14
N TYR A 107 -5.54 -8.38 1.98
CA TYR A 107 -6.20 -8.61 3.27
C TYR A 107 -5.19 -8.46 4.38
N LEU A 108 -5.39 -7.47 5.24
CA LEU A 108 -4.52 -7.13 6.36
C LEU A 108 -5.29 -7.31 7.67
N GLN A 109 -4.81 -8.18 8.54
CA GLN A 109 -5.39 -8.43 9.85
C GLN A 109 -4.37 -8.12 10.94
N VAL A 110 -4.72 -7.25 11.87
CA VAL A 110 -3.84 -6.81 12.96
C VAL A 110 -4.55 -7.06 14.29
N GLN A 111 -3.96 -7.92 15.11
CA GLN A 111 -4.51 -8.31 16.41
C GLN A 111 -4.25 -7.27 17.50
N ASP A 112 -4.75 -7.51 18.69
CA ASP A 112 -4.64 -6.56 19.79
C ASP A 112 -3.19 -6.25 20.16
N GLN A 113 -2.94 -4.98 20.48
CA GLN A 113 -1.61 -4.45 20.81
C GLN A 113 -0.54 -4.67 19.70
N ALA A 114 -0.96 -5.10 18.51
CA ALA A 114 -0.07 -5.27 17.37
C ALA A 114 -0.04 -4.01 16.49
N THR A 115 1.04 -3.89 15.72
CA THR A 115 1.23 -2.79 14.76
C THR A 115 1.61 -3.35 13.40
N LEU A 116 0.93 -2.88 12.36
CA LEU A 116 1.33 -3.11 10.97
C LEU A 116 1.68 -1.79 10.30
N GLU A 117 2.86 -1.74 9.71
CA GLU A 117 3.26 -0.71 8.76
C GLU A 117 3.20 -1.31 7.34
N TRP A 118 2.17 -0.94 6.54
CA TRP A 118 1.98 -1.38 5.16
C TRP A 118 2.42 -0.29 4.21
N LEU A 119 3.63 -0.42 3.66
CA LEU A 119 4.35 0.66 3.00
C LEU A 119 4.86 0.23 1.60
N PRO A 120 3.98 -0.18 0.67
CA PRO A 120 4.41 -0.52 -0.68
C PRO A 120 4.98 0.71 -1.40
N GLN A 121 5.83 0.49 -2.39
CA GLN A 121 6.19 1.52 -3.35
C GLN A 121 4.98 1.86 -4.24
N GLU A 122 5.10 2.87 -5.06
CA GLU A 122 4.03 3.33 -5.94
C GLU A 122 3.51 2.26 -6.90
N VAL A 123 2.29 2.45 -7.33
CA VAL A 123 1.63 1.66 -8.37
C VAL A 123 1.50 2.49 -9.63
N MET A 124 2.07 2.03 -10.73
CA MET A 124 2.07 2.71 -12.02
C MET A 124 1.03 2.07 -12.96
N LEU A 125 0.05 2.84 -13.39
CA LEU A 125 -0.91 2.43 -14.41
C LEU A 125 -0.37 2.78 -15.79
N PHE A 126 0.00 1.79 -16.60
CA PHE A 126 0.37 2.01 -18.00
C PHE A 126 -0.89 2.33 -18.82
N ASN A 127 -0.74 3.13 -19.84
CA ASN A 127 -1.85 3.43 -20.74
C ASN A 127 -2.47 2.13 -21.29
N GLY A 128 -3.80 1.99 -21.21
CA GLY A 128 -4.53 0.79 -21.57
C GLY A 128 -4.58 -0.31 -20.51
N ALA A 129 -4.17 -0.05 -19.27
CA ALA A 129 -4.36 -0.99 -18.16
C ALA A 129 -5.87 -1.09 -17.82
N ASN A 130 -6.30 -2.31 -17.47
CA ASN A 130 -7.62 -2.59 -16.92
C ASN A 130 -7.44 -3.24 -15.56
N ALA A 131 -7.43 -2.41 -14.51
CA ALA A 131 -6.96 -2.76 -13.19
C ALA A 131 -8.08 -2.67 -12.13
N TYR A 132 -8.20 -3.72 -11.34
CA TYR A 132 -9.05 -3.78 -10.16
C TYR A 132 -8.20 -4.07 -8.92
N SER A 133 -8.22 -3.18 -7.96
CA SER A 133 -7.53 -3.32 -6.68
C SER A 133 -8.51 -3.22 -5.53
N GLU A 134 -8.36 -4.08 -4.54
CA GLU A 134 -9.18 -4.09 -3.34
C GLU A 134 -8.31 -4.33 -2.11
N THR A 135 -8.47 -3.49 -1.08
CA THR A 135 -7.72 -3.59 0.18
C THR A 135 -8.68 -3.59 1.36
N HIS A 136 -8.62 -4.66 2.14
CA HIS A 136 -9.37 -4.83 3.39
C HIS A 136 -8.40 -4.82 4.57
N ILE A 137 -8.61 -3.90 5.51
CA ILE A 137 -7.77 -3.75 6.70
C ILE A 137 -8.68 -3.97 7.93
N HIS A 138 -8.40 -5.01 8.68
CA HIS A 138 -9.12 -5.34 9.91
C HIS A 138 -8.19 -5.20 11.11
N LEU A 139 -8.50 -4.23 11.95
CA LEU A 139 -7.78 -3.94 13.18
C LEU A 139 -8.58 -4.43 14.39
N ALA A 140 -7.95 -5.16 15.29
CA ALA A 140 -8.51 -5.38 16.62
C ALA A 140 -8.64 -4.06 17.40
N GLN A 141 -9.31 -4.08 18.55
CA GLN A 141 -9.65 -2.85 19.30
C GLN A 141 -8.41 -2.02 19.66
N SER A 142 -7.34 -2.63 20.12
CA SER A 142 -6.10 -1.96 20.55
C SER A 142 -4.99 -1.97 19.48
N ALA A 143 -5.27 -2.50 18.29
CA ALA A 143 -4.32 -2.53 17.18
C ALA A 143 -4.00 -1.14 16.63
N SER A 144 -2.82 -0.96 16.05
CA SER A 144 -2.40 0.25 15.35
C SER A 144 -1.94 -0.04 13.94
N PHE A 145 -2.02 0.97 13.07
CA PHE A 145 -1.75 0.83 11.66
C PHE A 145 -1.14 2.11 11.09
N ILE A 146 -0.16 1.97 10.22
CA ILE A 146 0.31 3.02 9.31
C ILE A 146 0.43 2.39 7.93
N GLY A 147 -0.25 2.95 6.94
CA GLY A 147 -0.16 2.43 5.59
C GLY A 147 -0.48 3.48 4.55
N TRP A 148 -0.02 3.23 3.33
CA TRP A 148 -0.29 4.12 2.21
C TRP A 148 -0.47 3.37 0.90
N ASP A 149 -1.05 4.05 -0.07
CA ASP A 149 -0.95 3.76 -1.48
C ASP A 149 -0.51 5.01 -2.26
N MET A 150 0.18 4.79 -3.36
CA MET A 150 0.59 5.87 -4.27
C MET A 150 0.31 5.41 -5.69
N LEU A 151 -0.55 6.14 -6.39
CA LEU A 151 -0.95 5.88 -7.77
C LEU A 151 -0.23 6.84 -8.71
N VAL A 152 0.34 6.29 -9.79
CA VAL A 152 0.98 7.06 -10.86
C VAL A 152 0.29 6.75 -12.18
N LEU A 153 -0.22 7.78 -12.85
CA LEU A 153 -0.90 7.66 -14.14
C LEU A 153 0.10 7.73 -15.30
N GLY A 154 0.22 6.65 -16.06
CA GLY A 154 1.16 6.55 -17.18
C GLY A 154 2.63 6.43 -16.73
N ARG A 155 3.51 6.33 -17.71
CA ARG A 155 4.97 6.30 -17.51
C ARG A 155 5.57 7.69 -17.71
N GLN A 156 5.60 8.49 -16.65
CA GLN A 156 6.01 9.90 -16.74
C GLN A 156 7.37 10.09 -17.39
N ALA A 157 8.35 9.23 -17.09
CA ALA A 157 9.68 9.26 -17.70
C ALA A 157 9.68 8.99 -19.23
N ARG A 158 8.58 8.49 -19.79
CA ARG A 158 8.36 8.27 -21.22
C ARG A 158 7.31 9.19 -21.83
N GLN A 159 6.88 10.21 -21.08
CA GLN A 159 5.82 11.13 -21.51
C GLN A 159 4.52 10.40 -21.88
N GLU A 160 4.26 9.26 -21.25
CA GLU A 160 3.02 8.51 -21.44
C GLU A 160 2.01 8.93 -20.39
N SER A 161 0.84 9.36 -20.83
CA SER A 161 -0.34 9.62 -19.99
C SER A 161 -1.27 8.42 -19.98
N PHE A 162 -2.22 8.42 -19.04
CA PHE A 162 -3.28 7.42 -18.95
C PHE A 162 -4.51 7.89 -19.72
N GLU A 163 -4.56 7.60 -21.02
CA GLU A 163 -5.61 8.05 -21.93
C GLU A 163 -6.69 7.01 -22.21
N THR A 164 -6.35 5.74 -22.04
CA THR A 164 -7.25 4.61 -22.24
C THR A 164 -7.09 3.61 -21.10
N GLY A 165 -8.07 2.71 -20.94
CA GLY A 165 -8.09 1.74 -19.86
C GLY A 165 -9.00 2.17 -18.73
N GLN A 166 -8.98 1.41 -17.64
CA GLN A 166 -9.81 1.68 -16.47
C GLN A 166 -9.10 1.26 -15.19
N TYR A 167 -9.38 1.98 -14.13
CA TYR A 167 -8.90 1.71 -12.79
C TYR A 167 -10.05 1.72 -11.80
N HIS A 168 -10.10 0.70 -10.97
CA HIS A 168 -10.99 0.63 -9.84
C HIS A 168 -10.18 0.23 -8.62
N ASN A 169 -10.18 1.07 -7.59
CA ASN A 169 -9.56 0.79 -6.30
C ASN A 169 -10.57 0.97 -5.18
N GLN A 170 -10.62 0.02 -4.27
CA GLN A 170 -11.43 0.09 -3.06
C GLN A 170 -10.54 -0.16 -1.85
N LEU A 171 -10.70 0.68 -0.81
CA LEU A 171 -10.11 0.45 0.49
C LEU A 171 -11.21 0.49 1.56
N ARG A 172 -11.19 -0.51 2.42
CA ARG A 172 -12.04 -0.62 3.60
C ARG A 172 -11.14 -0.84 4.81
N LEU A 173 -11.28 0.01 5.84
CA LEU A 173 -10.56 -0.12 7.09
C LEU A 173 -11.56 -0.22 8.22
N TRP A 174 -11.50 -1.31 8.96
CA TRP A 174 -12.33 -1.57 10.15
C TRP A 174 -11.48 -1.61 11.42
N ARG A 175 -12.09 -1.21 12.52
CA ARG A 175 -11.62 -1.51 13.87
C ARG A 175 -12.72 -2.28 14.59
N ALA A 176 -12.43 -3.50 15.02
CA ALA A 176 -13.45 -4.45 15.43
C ALA A 176 -14.57 -4.48 14.36
N ASP A 177 -15.80 -4.21 14.72
CA ASP A 177 -16.95 -4.21 13.82
C ASP A 177 -17.27 -2.81 13.22
N LYS A 178 -16.48 -1.77 13.57
CA LYS A 178 -16.71 -0.40 13.11
C LYS A 178 -15.91 -0.10 11.85
N LEU A 179 -16.61 0.24 10.76
CA LEU A 179 -15.98 0.77 9.54
C LEU A 179 -15.47 2.19 9.81
N LEU A 180 -14.17 2.40 9.75
CA LEU A 180 -13.51 3.70 9.95
C LEU A 180 -13.30 4.46 8.64
N VAL A 181 -12.90 3.74 7.58
CA VAL A 181 -12.63 4.31 6.26
C VAL A 181 -13.27 3.45 5.19
N ALA A 182 -13.97 4.09 4.26
CA ALA A 182 -14.41 3.54 3.00
C ALA A 182 -13.96 4.50 1.89
N ASP A 183 -12.89 4.16 1.21
CA ASP A 183 -12.38 4.96 0.08
C ASP A 183 -12.56 4.16 -1.22
N THR A 184 -13.05 4.82 -2.26
CA THR A 184 -13.26 4.20 -3.57
C THR A 184 -12.85 5.20 -4.64
N LEU A 185 -11.95 4.76 -5.51
CA LEU A 185 -11.50 5.50 -6.66
C LEU A 185 -11.78 4.70 -7.92
N GLN A 186 -12.59 5.25 -8.82
CA GLN A 186 -12.91 4.60 -10.09
C GLN A 186 -12.89 5.64 -11.21
N PHE A 187 -12.20 5.34 -12.30
CA PHE A 187 -12.16 6.20 -13.49
C PHE A 187 -11.73 5.42 -14.74
N GLN A 188 -11.98 6.04 -15.89
CA GLN A 188 -11.48 5.61 -17.20
C GLN A 188 -10.45 6.61 -17.72
N GLY A 189 -9.62 6.22 -18.67
CA GLY A 189 -8.54 7.06 -19.20
C GLY A 189 -9.05 8.37 -19.87
N ASN A 190 -10.26 8.37 -20.42
CA ASN A 190 -10.89 9.54 -21.02
C ASN A 190 -11.84 10.30 -20.08
N ASP A 191 -11.86 9.96 -18.79
CA ASP A 191 -12.75 10.59 -17.83
C ASP A 191 -12.41 12.07 -17.62
N ARG A 192 -13.43 12.94 -17.63
CA ARG A 192 -13.30 14.36 -17.35
C ARG A 192 -12.71 14.64 -15.95
N TRP A 193 -12.93 13.72 -15.02
CA TRP A 193 -12.40 13.81 -13.66
C TRP A 193 -10.86 13.94 -13.63
N LEU A 194 -10.15 13.28 -14.55
CA LEU A 194 -8.69 13.36 -14.66
C LEU A 194 -8.20 14.80 -14.93
N ASN A 195 -9.01 15.60 -15.60
CA ASN A 195 -8.66 16.98 -15.96
C ASN A 195 -9.31 18.02 -15.06
N SER A 196 -10.34 17.65 -14.30
CA SER A 196 -11.11 18.54 -13.45
C SER A 196 -10.32 18.97 -12.21
N CYS A 197 -10.46 20.22 -11.79
CA CYS A 197 -9.94 20.70 -10.51
C CYS A 197 -10.61 20.02 -9.28
N LEU A 198 -11.78 19.42 -9.46
CA LEU A 198 -12.46 18.62 -8.45
C LEU A 198 -11.98 17.15 -8.44
N GLY A 199 -11.11 16.76 -9.36
CA GLY A 199 -10.52 15.44 -9.49
C GLY A 199 -8.99 15.50 -9.46
N MET A 200 -8.36 14.88 -10.47
CA MET A 200 -6.89 14.84 -10.55
C MET A 200 -6.24 16.17 -10.97
N ASN A 201 -6.98 17.15 -11.47
CA ASN A 201 -6.45 18.43 -11.91
C ASN A 201 -5.23 18.29 -12.85
N ARG A 202 -5.23 17.31 -13.74
CA ARG A 202 -4.11 16.94 -14.63
C ARG A 202 -2.83 16.54 -13.88
N GLN A 203 -2.92 16.22 -12.60
CA GLN A 203 -1.79 15.70 -11.84
C GLN A 203 -1.64 14.20 -12.12
N ALA A 204 -0.40 13.74 -12.20
CA ALA A 204 -0.11 12.34 -12.51
C ALA A 204 -0.03 11.44 -11.28
N VAL A 205 0.15 12.01 -10.08
CA VAL A 205 0.40 11.27 -8.85
C VAL A 205 -0.66 11.59 -7.81
N LEU A 206 -1.35 10.56 -7.34
CA LEU A 206 -2.25 10.59 -6.20
C LEU A 206 -1.71 9.66 -5.11
N GLY A 207 -1.47 10.20 -3.94
CA GLY A 207 -1.09 9.42 -2.76
C GLY A 207 -2.15 9.50 -1.67
N ASN A 208 -2.38 8.39 -0.99
CA ASN A 208 -3.21 8.33 0.21
C ASN A 208 -2.44 7.62 1.32
N LEU A 209 -2.43 8.20 2.51
CA LEU A 209 -1.91 7.60 3.72
C LEU A 209 -3.02 7.54 4.76
N TRP A 210 -3.14 6.40 5.43
CA TRP A 210 -4.02 6.19 6.57
C TRP A 210 -3.21 5.69 7.75
N ALA A 211 -3.45 6.28 8.93
CA ALA A 211 -2.84 5.80 10.14
C ALA A 211 -3.85 5.79 11.29
N VAL A 212 -3.82 4.72 12.08
CA VAL A 212 -4.67 4.50 13.25
C VAL A 212 -3.78 4.42 14.47
N ALA A 213 -3.93 5.37 15.38
CA ALA A 213 -3.12 5.46 16.59
C ALA A 213 -3.35 4.26 17.53
N PRO A 214 -2.34 3.90 18.34
CA PRO A 214 -2.53 3.05 19.51
C PRO A 214 -3.62 3.60 20.43
N GLU A 215 -4.31 2.73 21.16
CA GLU A 215 -5.50 3.08 21.94
C GLU A 215 -5.28 4.26 22.90
N GLN A 216 -4.13 4.32 23.57
CA GLN A 216 -3.79 5.38 24.53
C GLN A 216 -3.65 6.78 23.91
N PHE A 217 -3.53 6.89 22.59
CA PHE A 217 -3.40 8.18 21.88
C PHE A 217 -4.69 8.59 21.14
N ARG A 218 -5.75 7.76 21.19
CA ARG A 218 -7.01 8.06 20.52
C ARG A 218 -7.83 9.07 21.32
N ALA A 219 -8.65 9.85 20.61
CA ALA A 219 -9.54 10.86 21.19
C ALA A 219 -8.84 11.81 22.17
N ASN A 220 -7.57 12.15 21.93
CA ASN A 220 -6.76 12.96 22.81
C ASN A 220 -6.36 14.26 22.12
N VAL A 221 -6.42 15.37 22.84
CA VAL A 221 -5.92 16.68 22.40
C VAL A 221 -4.47 16.57 21.89
N ILE A 222 -3.66 15.70 22.50
CA ILE A 222 -2.28 15.44 22.09
C ILE A 222 -2.20 14.96 20.62
N LEU A 223 -3.12 14.15 20.16
CA LEU A 223 -3.13 13.69 18.77
C LEU A 223 -3.41 14.85 17.81
N GLU A 224 -4.31 15.75 18.14
CA GLU A 224 -4.60 16.94 17.34
C GLU A 224 -3.40 17.88 17.25
N GLU A 225 -2.71 18.11 18.38
CA GLU A 225 -1.48 18.91 18.43
C GLU A 225 -0.38 18.27 17.55
N GLN A 226 -0.22 16.95 17.60
CA GLN A 226 0.72 16.23 16.76
C GLN A 226 0.40 16.39 15.28
N ILE A 227 -0.86 16.34 14.90
CA ILE A 227 -1.29 16.54 13.52
C ILE A 227 -1.01 17.96 13.05
N GLU A 228 -1.21 18.98 13.90
CA GLU A 228 -0.84 20.36 13.55
C GLU A 228 0.68 20.51 13.31
N LEU A 229 1.51 19.93 14.15
CA LEU A 229 2.97 19.93 13.94
C LEU A 229 3.36 19.25 12.61
N ILE A 230 2.66 18.20 12.23
CA ILE A 230 2.88 17.52 10.93
C ILE A 230 2.41 18.41 9.77
N ARG A 231 1.26 19.10 9.90
CA ARG A 231 0.79 20.07 8.90
C ARG A 231 1.82 21.20 8.67
N GLU A 232 2.35 21.77 9.75
CA GLU A 232 3.43 22.76 9.67
C GLU A 232 4.68 22.21 8.96
N LEU A 233 5.04 20.96 9.23
CA LEU A 233 6.17 20.30 8.55
C LEU A 233 5.90 20.21 7.03
N MET A 234 4.72 19.77 6.62
CA MET A 234 4.34 19.69 5.21
C MET A 234 4.34 21.06 4.52
N MET A 235 3.86 22.10 5.20
CA MET A 235 3.94 23.47 4.71
C MET A 235 5.40 23.94 4.52
N ARG A 236 6.27 23.66 5.48
CA ARG A 236 7.72 23.98 5.36
C ARG A 236 8.39 23.22 4.22
N MET A 237 8.03 21.97 4.00
CA MET A 237 8.50 21.16 2.87
C MET A 237 7.92 21.62 1.52
N LYS A 238 6.89 22.49 1.52
CA LYS A 238 6.17 22.97 0.33
C LYS A 238 5.64 21.82 -0.53
N VAL A 239 5.09 20.79 0.12
CA VAL A 239 4.50 19.63 -0.56
C VAL A 239 2.98 19.77 -0.61
N PRO A 240 2.32 19.36 -1.72
CA PRO A 240 0.87 19.42 -1.85
C PRO A 240 0.19 18.25 -1.13
N VAL A 241 0.30 18.22 0.20
CA VAL A 241 -0.31 17.22 1.08
C VAL A 241 -1.30 17.92 2.00
N THR A 242 -2.48 17.33 2.13
CA THR A 242 -3.47 17.70 3.14
C THR A 242 -3.56 16.59 4.19
N LEU A 243 -3.65 16.98 5.47
CA LEU A 243 -3.87 16.04 6.58
C LEU A 243 -5.20 16.35 7.27
N THR A 244 -5.94 15.29 7.59
CA THR A 244 -7.21 15.35 8.30
C THR A 244 -7.25 14.25 9.36
N LEU A 245 -7.82 14.56 10.52
CA LEU A 245 -8.14 13.58 11.54
C LEU A 245 -9.64 13.30 11.47
N LEU A 246 -10.03 12.06 11.20
CA LEU A 246 -11.42 11.60 11.13
C LEU A 246 -11.56 10.32 11.93
N ASN A 247 -12.43 10.32 12.95
CA ASN A 247 -12.75 9.12 13.76
C ASN A 247 -11.48 8.35 14.22
N ASP A 248 -10.47 9.03 14.73
CA ASP A 248 -9.18 8.48 15.16
C ASP A 248 -8.29 7.95 14.01
N VAL A 249 -8.62 8.26 12.76
CA VAL A 249 -7.79 7.96 11.60
C VAL A 249 -7.12 9.24 11.11
N VAL A 250 -5.81 9.25 11.10
CA VAL A 250 -5.02 10.26 10.38
C VAL A 250 -5.07 9.91 8.91
N SER A 251 -5.65 10.78 8.11
CA SER A 251 -5.69 10.66 6.65
C SER A 251 -4.84 11.77 6.03
N ALA A 252 -3.89 11.40 5.18
CA ALA A 252 -3.12 12.34 4.39
C ALA A 252 -3.32 12.06 2.90
N ARG A 253 -3.51 13.11 2.11
CA ARG A 253 -3.64 13.05 0.65
C ARG A 253 -2.60 13.92 -0.03
N TYR A 254 -1.90 13.33 -0.97
CA TYR A 254 -1.01 14.02 -1.90
C TYR A 254 -1.65 14.06 -3.30
N LEU A 255 -1.56 15.20 -3.95
CA LEU A 255 -1.93 15.35 -5.36
C LEU A 255 -0.88 16.21 -6.06
N GLY A 256 -0.14 15.62 -7.02
CA GLY A 256 0.98 16.31 -7.67
C GLY A 256 1.54 15.57 -8.88
N GLN A 257 2.72 15.99 -9.31
CA GLN A 257 3.42 15.41 -10.46
C GLN A 257 4.61 14.53 -10.08
N ASP A 258 5.08 14.61 -8.84
CA ASP A 258 6.34 14.01 -8.42
C ASP A 258 6.11 12.89 -7.40
N THR A 259 6.37 11.65 -7.83
CA THR A 259 6.24 10.45 -7.01
C THR A 259 7.21 10.46 -5.82
N ARG A 260 8.43 10.97 -6.03
CA ARG A 260 9.42 11.05 -4.96
C ARG A 260 9.00 12.05 -3.89
N GLN A 261 8.45 13.19 -4.30
CA GLN A 261 7.90 14.18 -3.35
C GLN A 261 6.75 13.58 -2.52
N CYS A 262 5.87 12.79 -3.14
CA CYS A 262 4.82 12.06 -2.44
C CYS A 262 5.40 11.09 -1.41
N HIS A 263 6.36 10.26 -1.84
CA HIS A 263 7.01 9.29 -0.99
C HIS A 263 7.74 9.95 0.20
N ASP A 264 8.52 11.00 -0.06
CA ASP A 264 9.28 11.71 0.98
C ASP A 264 8.34 12.38 1.99
N ALA A 265 7.20 12.93 1.54
CA ALA A 265 6.18 13.49 2.42
C ALA A 265 5.55 12.41 3.31
N PHE A 266 5.16 11.27 2.75
CA PHE A 266 4.56 10.18 3.53
C PHE A 266 5.57 9.53 4.49
N ALA A 267 6.82 9.41 4.07
CA ALA A 267 7.90 8.96 4.93
C ALA A 267 8.13 9.91 6.11
N ALA A 268 8.08 11.24 5.89
CA ALA A 268 8.20 12.23 6.96
C ALA A 268 7.00 12.19 7.92
N ILE A 269 5.76 12.03 7.41
CA ILE A 269 4.57 11.86 8.24
C ILE A 269 4.72 10.59 9.11
N ARG A 270 5.05 9.46 8.49
CA ARG A 270 5.28 8.20 9.18
C ARG A 270 6.33 8.33 10.28
N ALA A 271 7.45 8.97 9.99
CA ALA A 271 8.54 9.17 10.95
C ALA A 271 8.05 9.90 12.22
N ARG A 272 7.26 10.98 12.05
CA ARG A 272 6.66 11.70 13.17
C ARG A 272 5.68 10.84 13.95
N LEU A 273 4.76 10.12 13.27
CA LEU A 273 3.80 9.24 13.93
C LEU A 273 4.50 8.12 14.71
N ARG A 274 5.53 7.51 14.15
CA ARG A 274 6.33 6.48 14.83
C ARG A 274 6.98 7.02 16.10
N ARG A 275 7.58 8.20 16.04
CA ARG A 275 8.20 8.84 17.18
C ARG A 275 7.19 9.10 18.29
N TYR A 276 6.01 9.60 17.92
CA TYR A 276 4.96 9.91 18.89
C TYR A 276 4.31 8.66 19.51
N TRP A 277 4.03 7.65 18.69
CA TRP A 277 3.21 6.52 19.11
C TRP A 277 4.01 5.37 19.70
N PHE A 278 5.24 5.19 19.25
CA PHE A 278 6.05 4.01 19.59
C PHE A 278 7.41 4.34 20.18
N ASP A 279 7.78 5.62 20.30
CA ASP A 279 9.13 6.08 20.68
C ASP A 279 10.22 5.45 19.80
N LEU A 280 9.93 5.29 18.49
CA LEU A 280 10.83 4.73 17.51
C LEU A 280 11.48 5.82 16.66
N ASP A 281 12.76 5.61 16.32
CA ASP A 281 13.50 6.49 15.43
C ASP A 281 13.01 6.45 13.98
N GLU A 282 13.46 7.42 13.17
CA GLU A 282 13.16 7.55 11.75
C GLU A 282 13.96 6.53 10.92
N GLU A 283 13.72 5.24 11.13
CA GLU A 283 14.37 4.21 10.32
C GLU A 283 13.60 3.98 9.00
N PHE A 284 14.30 4.25 7.90
CA PHE A 284 13.80 3.98 6.56
C PHE A 284 14.27 2.60 6.09
N PRO A 285 13.39 1.79 5.48
CA PRO A 285 13.81 0.56 4.84
C PRO A 285 14.96 0.82 3.85
N ARG A 286 16.07 0.12 4.02
CA ARG A 286 17.28 0.31 3.18
C ARG A 286 16.97 0.15 1.70
N ILE A 287 16.00 -0.71 1.36
CA ILE A 287 15.57 -0.99 -0.01
C ILE A 287 15.01 0.23 -0.73
N TRP A 288 14.55 1.26 -0.02
CA TRP A 288 14.03 2.49 -0.64
C TRP A 288 15.14 3.41 -1.21
N ARG A 289 16.40 3.09 -0.90
CA ARG A 289 17.56 3.87 -1.32
C ARG A 289 18.41 3.16 -2.41
N THR A 290 17.88 2.06 -2.94
CA THR A 290 18.61 1.23 -3.94
C THR A 290 18.06 1.42 -5.34
#